data_3d55a7dfb64eff3e94c31a7986180701
#
_entry.id   3d55a7dfb64eff3e94c31a7986180701
#
_cell.length_a   1.000
_cell.length_b   1.000
_cell.length_c   1.000
_cell.angle_alpha   90.00
_cell.angle_beta   90.00
_cell.angle_gamma   90.00
#
_symmetry.space_group_name_H-M   'P 1'
#
loop_
_entity.id
_entity.type
_entity.pdbx_description
1 polymer ?
#
loop_
_entity_poly.entity_id
_entity_poly.type
_entity_poly.pdbx_seq_one_letter_code
_entity_poly.pdbx_strand_id
1 'polypeptide(L)'
;MGLKNIQMVDTKTQYLKIKEEIDTAIQNVIDSTQFIQGPAVKKFESNVEKYLGVKYAIGCASGTDALQIAMMALDIKPGDEILTTPFTFVATTETIAILGAIPVYVDIAPKTFNMDINKIEAKITPKTKAIMPVHLYGQPCDMDPLMKLA
;
A
#
# COMPACT_ATOMS: atom_id res chain seq x y z
N MET A 1 34.55 -8.46 23.32
CA MET A 1 33.09 -8.29 23.23
C MET A 1 32.74 -8.43 21.75
N GLY A 2 32.11 -9.56 21.36
CA GLY A 2 31.65 -9.73 19.98
C GLY A 2 30.49 -8.78 19.70
N LEU A 3 30.56 -8.07 18.55
CA LEU A 3 29.45 -7.26 18.07
C LEU A 3 28.19 -8.12 17.93
N LYS A 4 27.14 -7.81 18.65
CA LYS A 4 25.82 -8.44 18.44
C LYS A 4 25.39 -8.10 17.01
N ASN A 5 24.99 -9.13 16.28
CA ASN A 5 24.44 -8.95 14.92
C ASN A 5 23.15 -8.11 15.03
N ILE A 6 23.20 -6.88 14.53
CA ILE A 6 22.04 -5.99 14.52
C ILE A 6 21.22 -6.35 13.27
N GLN A 7 20.00 -6.85 13.49
CA GLN A 7 19.06 -7.14 12.39
C GLN A 7 18.35 -5.86 11.96
N MET A 8 18.14 -5.69 10.66
CA MET A 8 17.40 -4.55 10.13
C MET A 8 15.94 -4.54 10.59
N VAL A 9 15.33 -5.72 10.76
CA VAL A 9 13.95 -5.89 11.20
C VAL A 9 13.89 -7.03 12.22
N ASP A 10 13.28 -6.79 13.36
CA ASP A 10 13.07 -7.79 14.43
C ASP A 10 11.59 -8.17 14.56
N THR A 11 11.09 -8.93 13.62
CA THR A 11 9.73 -9.48 13.64
C THR A 11 9.54 -10.55 14.72
N LYS A 12 10.62 -11.26 15.09
CA LYS A 12 10.56 -12.32 16.10
C LYS A 12 10.19 -11.77 17.48
N THR A 13 10.80 -10.68 17.91
CA THR A 13 10.48 -10.06 19.22
C THR A 13 9.04 -9.56 19.25
N GLN A 14 8.54 -9.00 18.16
CA GLN A 14 7.13 -8.59 18.04
C GLN A 14 6.20 -9.81 18.18
N TYR A 15 6.44 -10.88 17.42
CA TYR A 15 5.66 -12.11 17.51
C TYR A 15 5.64 -12.68 18.93
N LEU A 16 6.80 -12.76 19.60
CA LEU A 16 6.88 -13.33 20.94
C LEU A 16 6.05 -12.57 21.98
N LYS A 17 5.84 -11.26 21.81
CA LYS A 17 5.01 -10.44 22.71
C LYS A 17 3.52 -10.75 22.61
N ILE A 18 3.06 -11.21 21.46
CA ILE A 18 1.64 -11.49 21.17
C ILE A 18 1.44 -12.94 20.70
N LYS A 19 2.39 -13.83 21.07
CA LYS A 19 2.45 -15.21 20.58
C LYS A 19 1.17 -15.99 20.86
N GLU A 20 0.66 -15.95 22.08
CA GLU A 20 -0.54 -16.70 22.48
C GLU A 20 -1.78 -16.28 21.67
N GLU A 21 -1.94 -14.99 21.42
CA GLU A 21 -3.06 -14.47 20.61
C GLU A 21 -2.97 -14.94 19.17
N ILE A 22 -1.75 -14.85 18.58
CA ILE A 22 -1.52 -15.25 17.17
C ILE A 22 -1.71 -16.76 17.01
N ASP A 23 -1.05 -17.58 17.87
CA ASP A 23 -1.11 -19.02 17.75
C ASP A 23 -2.55 -19.53 17.93
N THR A 24 -3.29 -18.96 18.90
CA THR A 24 -4.71 -19.29 19.12
C THR A 24 -5.56 -18.91 17.91
N ALA A 25 -5.35 -17.73 17.34
CA ALA A 25 -6.11 -17.28 16.16
C ALA A 25 -5.85 -18.19 14.94
N ILE A 26 -4.59 -18.56 14.70
CA ILE A 26 -4.22 -19.48 13.61
C ILE A 26 -4.85 -20.85 13.83
N GLN A 27 -4.74 -21.41 15.06
CA GLN A 27 -5.30 -22.71 15.38
C GLN A 27 -6.82 -22.75 15.19
N ASN A 28 -7.53 -21.71 15.62
CA ASN A 28 -8.98 -21.59 15.43
C ASN A 28 -9.39 -21.63 13.95
N VAL A 29 -8.60 -20.99 13.05
CA VAL A 29 -8.86 -21.05 11.60
C VAL A 29 -8.61 -22.44 11.06
N ILE A 30 -7.53 -23.12 11.49
CA ILE A 30 -7.22 -24.50 11.11
C ILE A 30 -8.34 -25.45 11.55
N ASP A 31 -8.77 -25.37 12.79
CA ASP A 31 -9.80 -26.24 13.35
C ASP A 31 -11.16 -26.04 12.68
N SER A 32 -11.47 -24.81 12.28
CA SER A 32 -12.71 -24.48 11.54
C SER A 32 -12.69 -24.91 10.08
N THR A 33 -11.49 -25.10 9.50
CA THR A 33 -11.25 -25.35 8.06
C THR A 33 -11.83 -24.31 7.11
N GLN A 34 -12.23 -23.15 7.61
CA GLN A 34 -12.83 -22.06 6.82
C GLN A 34 -11.74 -21.09 6.31
N PHE A 35 -10.93 -21.55 5.37
CA PHE A 35 -9.74 -20.83 4.88
C PHE A 35 -10.07 -19.74 3.86
N ILE A 36 -11.14 -19.88 3.07
CA ILE A 36 -11.49 -18.94 1.99
C ILE A 36 -12.68 -18.10 2.43
N GLN A 37 -12.51 -16.78 2.48
CA GLN A 37 -13.56 -15.83 2.87
C GLN A 37 -14.26 -16.20 4.20
N GLY A 38 -13.50 -16.80 5.12
CA GLY A 38 -14.00 -17.26 6.42
C GLY A 38 -14.30 -16.12 7.39
N PRO A 39 -14.82 -16.45 8.58
CA PRO A 39 -15.16 -15.45 9.61
C PRO A 39 -14.01 -14.56 10.04
N ALA A 40 -12.77 -15.06 10.00
CA ALA A 40 -11.57 -14.29 10.34
C ALA A 40 -11.34 -13.14 9.36
N VAL A 41 -11.55 -13.36 8.06
CA VAL A 41 -11.45 -12.30 7.03
C VAL A 41 -12.52 -11.25 7.25
N LYS A 42 -13.78 -11.64 7.42
CA LYS A 42 -14.89 -10.71 7.68
C LYS A 42 -14.68 -9.87 8.94
N LYS A 43 -14.15 -10.50 10.00
CA LYS A 43 -13.82 -9.79 11.24
C LYS A 43 -12.71 -8.78 11.03
N PHE A 44 -11.68 -9.14 10.25
CA PHE A 44 -10.59 -8.23 9.89
C PHE A 44 -11.12 -7.01 9.13
N GLU A 45 -11.89 -7.23 8.06
CA GLU A 45 -12.50 -6.17 7.25
C GLU A 45 -13.35 -5.23 8.13
N SER A 46 -14.25 -5.77 8.95
CA SER A 46 -15.08 -4.97 9.86
C SER A 46 -14.26 -4.18 10.90
N ASN A 47 -13.17 -4.74 11.39
CA ASN A 47 -12.29 -4.03 12.32
C ASN A 47 -11.54 -2.88 11.65
N VAL A 48 -11.08 -3.08 10.40
CA VAL A 48 -10.43 -2.03 9.61
C VAL A 48 -11.41 -0.91 9.26
N GLU A 49 -12.64 -1.23 8.87
CA GLU A 49 -13.71 -0.27 8.64
C GLU A 49 -13.93 0.65 9.85
N LYS A 50 -14.05 0.05 11.04
CA LYS A 50 -14.23 0.80 12.29
C LYS A 50 -13.02 1.64 12.65
N TYR A 51 -11.82 1.07 12.50
CA TYR A 51 -10.57 1.75 12.86
C TYR A 51 -10.29 2.96 11.98
N LEU A 52 -10.55 2.85 10.67
CA LEU A 52 -10.31 3.91 9.70
C LEU A 52 -11.52 4.84 9.51
N GLY A 53 -12.71 4.48 10.01
CA GLY A 53 -13.95 5.24 9.79
C GLY A 53 -14.40 5.20 8.32
N VAL A 54 -14.06 4.15 7.58
CA VAL A 54 -14.45 3.98 6.18
C VAL A 54 -15.67 3.08 6.07
N LYS A 55 -16.39 3.19 4.96
CA LYS A 55 -17.62 2.42 4.75
C LYS A 55 -17.37 0.96 4.42
N TYR A 56 -16.27 0.67 3.74
CA TYR A 56 -15.91 -0.67 3.30
C TYR A 56 -14.41 -0.89 3.42
N ALA A 57 -14.02 -2.10 3.83
CA ALA A 57 -12.67 -2.64 3.72
C ALA A 57 -12.75 -3.97 2.97
N ILE A 58 -11.86 -4.18 2.03
CA ILE A 58 -11.84 -5.38 1.19
C ILE A 58 -10.48 -6.06 1.37
N GLY A 59 -10.50 -7.27 1.91
CA GLY A 59 -9.30 -8.09 2.06
C GLY A 59 -8.78 -8.59 0.71
N CYS A 60 -7.47 -8.45 0.50
CA CYS A 60 -6.78 -8.98 -0.66
C CYS A 60 -5.50 -9.72 -0.24
N ALA A 61 -4.83 -10.40 -1.15
CA ALA A 61 -3.73 -11.29 -0.81
C ALA A 61 -2.46 -10.52 -0.37
N SER A 62 -2.22 -9.33 -0.91
CA SER A 62 -1.03 -8.53 -0.63
C SER A 62 -1.25 -7.05 -0.90
N GLY A 63 -0.30 -6.20 -0.46
CA GLY A 63 -0.28 -4.77 -0.84
C GLY A 63 -0.11 -4.56 -2.35
N THR A 64 0.60 -5.44 -3.03
CA THR A 64 0.74 -5.42 -4.50
C THR A 64 -0.62 -5.63 -5.18
N ASP A 65 -1.39 -6.64 -4.72
CA ASP A 65 -2.74 -6.88 -5.23
C ASP A 65 -3.67 -5.69 -4.91
N ALA A 66 -3.54 -5.10 -3.72
CA ALA A 66 -4.33 -3.92 -3.35
C ALA A 66 -4.12 -2.76 -4.32
N LEU A 67 -2.87 -2.48 -4.71
CA LEU A 67 -2.56 -1.44 -5.70
C LEU A 67 -3.18 -1.76 -7.06
N GLN A 68 -3.05 -2.99 -7.52
CA GLN A 68 -3.61 -3.44 -8.79
C GLN A 68 -5.13 -3.37 -8.79
N ILE A 69 -5.79 -3.88 -7.76
CA ILE A 69 -7.25 -3.88 -7.62
C ILE A 69 -7.78 -2.44 -7.58
N ALA A 70 -7.11 -1.54 -6.85
CA ALA A 70 -7.49 -0.13 -6.79
C ALA A 70 -7.44 0.54 -8.18
N MET A 71 -6.39 0.31 -8.96
CA MET A 71 -6.29 0.83 -10.31
C MET A 71 -7.32 0.20 -11.27
N MET A 72 -7.61 -1.09 -11.14
CA MET A 72 -8.68 -1.75 -11.89
C MET A 72 -10.05 -1.16 -11.54
N ALA A 73 -10.30 -0.84 -10.28
CA ALA A 73 -11.55 -0.20 -9.84
C ALA A 73 -11.70 1.24 -10.38
N LEU A 74 -10.59 1.93 -10.68
CA LEU A 74 -10.56 3.23 -11.35
C LEU A 74 -10.64 3.11 -12.88
N ASP A 75 -10.83 1.91 -13.41
CA ASP A 75 -10.90 1.62 -14.86
C ASP A 75 -9.66 2.09 -15.64
N ILE A 76 -8.46 1.96 -15.02
CA ILE A 76 -7.18 2.27 -15.67
C ILE A 76 -6.97 1.33 -16.87
N LYS A 77 -6.58 1.90 -18.00
CA LYS A 77 -6.43 1.21 -19.29
C LYS A 77 -5.01 1.35 -19.86
N PRO A 78 -4.64 0.48 -20.80
CA PRO A 78 -3.39 0.61 -21.51
C PRO A 78 -3.23 2.00 -22.14
N GLY A 79 -2.08 2.63 -21.88
CA GLY A 79 -1.75 3.98 -22.36
C GLY A 79 -2.17 5.12 -21.43
N ASP A 80 -2.96 4.87 -20.39
CA ASP A 80 -3.22 5.84 -19.33
C ASP A 80 -1.94 6.12 -18.53
N GLU A 81 -1.77 7.33 -18.05
CA GLU A 81 -0.61 7.76 -17.29
C GLU A 81 -0.94 7.85 -15.80
N ILE A 82 -0.08 7.25 -14.97
CA ILE A 82 -0.17 7.30 -13.52
C ILE A 82 1.07 8.01 -12.97
N LEU A 83 0.88 9.15 -12.33
CA LEU A 83 1.97 9.88 -11.69
C LEU A 83 2.37 9.19 -10.39
N THR A 84 3.65 8.88 -10.24
CA THR A 84 4.21 8.28 -9.04
C THR A 84 5.65 8.72 -8.81
N THR A 85 6.33 8.19 -7.80
CA THR A 85 7.73 8.49 -7.51
C THR A 85 8.64 7.31 -7.88
N PRO A 86 9.89 7.55 -8.35
CA PRO A 86 10.85 6.47 -8.57
C PRO A 86 11.45 5.90 -7.29
N PHE A 87 11.38 6.63 -6.17
CA PHE A 87 11.92 6.21 -4.88
C PHE A 87 10.84 5.48 -4.06
N THR A 88 10.64 4.21 -4.41
CA THR A 88 9.60 3.35 -3.85
C THR A 88 9.95 1.88 -4.02
N PHE A 89 9.14 1.00 -3.47
CA PHE A 89 9.19 -0.43 -3.77
C PHE A 89 8.69 -0.68 -5.20
N VAL A 90 9.29 -1.65 -5.89
CA VAL A 90 9.03 -1.95 -7.30
C VAL A 90 7.55 -2.19 -7.63
N ALA A 91 6.78 -2.74 -6.69
CA ALA A 91 5.35 -3.01 -6.88
C ALA A 91 4.55 -1.77 -7.31
N THR A 92 4.95 -0.57 -6.89
CA THR A 92 4.30 0.68 -7.33
C THR A 92 4.34 0.83 -8.84
N THR A 93 5.48 0.60 -9.46
CA THR A 93 5.66 0.70 -10.92
C THR A 93 5.16 -0.55 -11.65
N GLU A 94 5.41 -1.73 -11.07
CA GLU A 94 5.04 -3.01 -11.66
C GLU A 94 3.54 -3.14 -11.85
N THR A 95 2.75 -2.76 -10.85
CA THR A 95 1.28 -2.83 -10.94
C THR A 95 0.70 -1.88 -11.99
N ILE A 96 1.31 -0.72 -12.20
CA ILE A 96 0.96 0.19 -13.30
C ILE A 96 1.27 -0.48 -14.65
N ALA A 97 2.46 -1.05 -14.79
CA ALA A 97 2.92 -1.68 -16.03
C ALA A 97 2.10 -2.93 -16.39
N ILE A 98 1.70 -3.75 -15.40
CA ILE A 98 0.86 -4.94 -15.61
C ILE A 98 -0.49 -4.57 -16.25
N LEU A 99 -1.05 -3.42 -15.93
CA LEU A 99 -2.29 -2.93 -16.54
C LEU A 99 -2.07 -2.26 -17.91
N GLY A 100 -0.82 -2.22 -18.41
CA GLY A 100 -0.46 -1.56 -19.66
C GLY A 100 -0.47 -0.03 -19.56
N ALA A 101 -0.62 0.52 -18.36
CA ALA A 101 -0.52 1.94 -18.10
C ALA A 101 0.94 2.41 -18.03
N ILE A 102 1.17 3.70 -18.10
CA ILE A 102 2.49 4.32 -18.18
C ILE A 102 2.80 5.00 -16.84
N PRO A 103 3.83 4.55 -16.08
CA PRO A 103 4.28 5.27 -14.90
C PRO A 103 4.99 6.56 -15.31
N VAL A 104 4.49 7.69 -14.84
CA VAL A 104 5.12 9.01 -15.02
C VAL A 104 5.77 9.41 -13.71
N TYR A 105 7.09 9.49 -13.71
CA TYR A 105 7.82 9.74 -12.47
C TYR A 105 7.91 11.21 -12.13
N VAL A 106 7.55 11.51 -10.89
CA VAL A 106 7.77 12.78 -10.20
C VAL A 106 8.86 12.56 -9.16
N ASP A 107 9.89 13.39 -9.21
CA ASP A 107 11.02 13.28 -8.29
C ASP A 107 10.61 13.55 -6.84
N ILE A 108 11.44 13.15 -5.90
CA ILE A 108 11.21 13.32 -4.46
C ILE A 108 11.71 14.68 -3.96
N ALA A 109 11.09 15.15 -2.88
CA ALA A 109 11.60 16.26 -2.10
C ALA A 109 12.78 15.81 -1.23
N PRO A 110 13.96 16.46 -1.30
CA PRO A 110 15.19 15.98 -0.64
C PRO A 110 15.12 15.85 0.88
N LYS A 111 14.19 16.55 1.51
CA LYS A 111 14.05 16.55 2.99
C LYS A 111 13.14 15.44 3.50
N THR A 112 12.12 15.07 2.73
CA THR A 112 11.07 14.14 3.15
C THR A 112 11.15 12.80 2.45
N PHE A 113 11.81 12.74 1.30
CA PHE A 113 11.85 11.61 0.35
C PHE A 113 10.47 11.21 -0.21
N ASN A 114 9.42 11.96 0.13
CA ASN A 114 8.11 11.83 -0.50
C ASN A 114 8.08 12.58 -1.83
N MET A 115 7.08 12.28 -2.66
CA MET A 115 6.86 12.94 -3.96
C MET A 115 6.89 14.47 -3.80
N ASP A 116 7.65 15.16 -4.64
CA ASP A 116 7.74 16.62 -4.64
C ASP A 116 6.50 17.22 -5.31
N ILE A 117 5.60 17.75 -4.49
CA ILE A 117 4.31 18.30 -4.93
C ILE A 117 4.49 19.42 -5.96
N ASN A 118 5.56 20.22 -5.83
CA ASN A 118 5.83 21.34 -6.76
C ASN A 118 6.20 20.88 -8.17
N LYS A 119 6.49 19.60 -8.36
CA LYS A 119 6.86 19.01 -9.65
C LYS A 119 5.72 18.23 -10.31
N ILE A 120 4.58 18.05 -9.63
CA ILE A 120 3.47 17.23 -10.12
C ILE A 120 2.78 17.88 -11.31
N GLU A 121 2.37 19.15 -11.17
CA GLU A 121 1.57 19.85 -12.17
C GLU A 121 2.24 19.86 -13.54
N ALA A 122 3.56 20.06 -13.59
CA ALA A 122 4.34 20.02 -14.84
C ALA A 122 4.39 18.66 -15.53
N LYS A 123 3.94 17.58 -14.84
CA LYS A 123 3.89 16.22 -15.38
C LYS A 123 2.48 15.76 -15.77
N ILE A 124 1.47 16.56 -15.46
CA ILE A 124 0.08 16.24 -15.81
C ILE A 124 -0.13 16.43 -17.32
N THR A 125 -0.72 15.44 -17.95
CA THR A 125 -1.10 15.44 -19.37
C THR A 125 -2.58 15.06 -19.52
N PRO A 126 -3.18 15.19 -20.70
CA PRO A 126 -4.54 14.69 -20.95
C PRO A 126 -4.71 13.18 -20.78
N LYS A 127 -3.63 12.41 -20.66
CA LYS A 127 -3.62 10.96 -20.41
C LYS A 127 -3.49 10.63 -18.92
N THR A 128 -3.21 11.61 -18.08
CA THR A 128 -3.08 11.40 -16.65
C THR A 128 -4.44 11.00 -16.04
N LYS A 129 -4.49 9.86 -15.38
CA LYS A 129 -5.70 9.31 -14.77
C LYS A 129 -5.65 9.28 -13.25
N ALA A 130 -4.47 9.16 -12.67
CA ALA A 130 -4.32 9.12 -11.23
C ALA A 130 -2.94 9.61 -10.79
N ILE A 131 -2.87 9.99 -9.51
CA ILE A 131 -1.64 10.23 -8.78
C ILE A 131 -1.54 9.15 -7.71
N MET A 132 -0.44 8.39 -7.69
CA MET A 132 -0.16 7.35 -6.72
C MET A 132 1.00 7.80 -5.81
N PRO A 133 0.71 8.51 -4.71
CA PRO A 133 1.73 8.91 -3.75
C PRO A 133 2.20 7.71 -2.95
N VAL A 134 3.44 7.76 -2.45
CA VAL A 134 4.03 6.75 -1.58
C VAL A 134 4.32 7.35 -0.23
N HIS A 135 3.71 6.82 0.82
CA HIS A 135 3.97 7.19 2.21
C HIS A 135 5.20 6.46 2.72
N LEU A 136 6.37 6.93 2.29
CA LEU A 136 7.63 6.23 2.45
C LEU A 136 7.96 5.97 3.93
N TYR A 137 8.20 4.70 4.27
CA TYR A 137 8.47 4.24 5.65
C TYR A 137 7.44 4.70 6.69
N GLY A 138 6.18 4.91 6.28
CA GLY A 138 5.12 5.36 7.16
C GLY A 138 5.05 6.88 7.36
N GLN A 139 5.90 7.66 6.67
CA GLN A 139 5.77 9.12 6.65
C GLN A 139 4.75 9.54 5.60
N PRO A 140 3.58 10.10 5.98
CA PRO A 140 2.58 10.53 5.03
C PRO A 140 3.09 11.61 4.07
N CYS A 141 2.68 11.53 2.81
CA CYS A 141 2.77 12.67 1.90
C CYS A 141 1.86 13.80 2.39
N ASP A 142 2.17 15.03 2.01
CA ASP A 142 1.26 16.16 2.22
C ASP A 142 0.05 16.00 1.28
N MET A 143 -1.02 15.45 1.83
CA MET A 143 -2.20 15.06 1.04
C MET A 143 -3.08 16.26 0.66
N ASP A 144 -3.09 17.35 1.45
CA ASP A 144 -3.97 18.49 1.18
C ASP A 144 -3.70 19.17 -0.17
N PRO A 145 -2.44 19.50 -0.53
CA PRO A 145 -2.15 20.03 -1.86
C PRO A 145 -2.27 18.95 -2.96
N LEU A 146 -1.98 17.67 -2.66
CA LEU A 146 -2.19 16.58 -3.63
C LEU A 146 -3.66 16.46 -4.03
N MET A 147 -4.57 16.48 -3.07
CA MET A 147 -6.01 16.41 -3.32
C MET A 147 -6.58 17.63 -4.04
N LYS A 148 -5.88 18.77 -4.02
CA LYS A 148 -6.27 19.95 -4.81
C LYS A 148 -5.86 19.85 -6.27
N LEU A 149 -4.83 19.04 -6.58
CA LEU A 149 -4.37 18.80 -7.94
C LEU A 149 -5.13 17.68 -8.64
N ALA A 150 -5.71 16.74 -7.87
CA ALA A 150 -6.50 15.62 -8.36
C ALA A 150 -7.95 15.99 -8.58
#